data_dde8f5f6f586841912211ae835d041d6
#
_entry.id   dde8f5f6f586841912211ae835d041d6
#
_cell.length_a   1.000
_cell.length_b   1.000
_cell.length_c   1.000
_cell.angle_alpha   90.00
_cell.angle_beta   90.00
_cell.angle_gamma   90.00
#
_symmetry.space_group_name_H-M   'P 1'
#
loop_
_entity.id
_entity.type
_entity.pdbx_description
1 polymer ?
#
loop_
_entity_poly.entity_id
_entity_poly.type
_entity_poly.pdbx_seq_one_letter_code
_entity_poly.pdbx_strand_id
1 'polypeptide(L)'
;MTREHQVSVDGRTLAVADAGNESGPAVVVNHGTPGSRLLWRELIEDAEARGMRLIGYDRPGYGGSDPQPGRTAADAAGDVGAIADALGIEKLAVEGGSGGGPHALACAALLPDRVVAVASLAGVAPYPAEGLDWLDGMGQDNLDEFAATIAGREALERYLGKKVSEMLTAEPKAIAEALLSLLSPPDRAVLTGELAEYFHEATRVGVEEQLDGWIDDDFVFVNPWGYRLEDIRVPVQLWHGAQDRFVPIAHGRWLAERIPGVDAHLTDEDGHLTIQLRRIGEVHAWLLEHF
;
A
#
# COMPACT_ATOMS: atom_id res chain seq x y z
N MET A 1 16.52 -6.85 -13.29
CA MET A 1 17.16 -5.50 -13.14
C MET A 1 16.04 -4.46 -13.16
N THR A 2 15.96 -3.61 -12.15
CA THR A 2 14.93 -2.56 -12.04
C THR A 2 15.31 -1.35 -12.89
N ARG A 3 14.37 -0.83 -13.67
CA ARG A 3 14.45 0.38 -14.48
C ARG A 3 13.79 1.52 -13.70
N GLU A 4 14.33 2.73 -13.78
CA GLU A 4 13.75 3.91 -13.13
C GLU A 4 13.17 4.85 -14.17
N HIS A 5 11.98 5.42 -13.90
CA HIS A 5 11.32 6.39 -14.78
C HIS A 5 10.87 7.61 -13.96
N GLN A 6 10.73 8.73 -14.68
CA GLN A 6 10.06 9.93 -14.18
C GLN A 6 8.83 10.17 -15.05
N VAL A 7 7.66 10.13 -14.46
CA VAL A 7 6.40 10.29 -15.17
C VAL A 7 5.76 11.63 -14.81
N SER A 8 5.41 12.42 -15.80
CA SER A 8 4.74 13.71 -15.57
C SER A 8 3.22 13.52 -15.53
N VAL A 9 2.58 14.05 -14.51
CA VAL A 9 1.12 14.04 -14.33
C VAL A 9 0.66 15.38 -13.77
N ASP A 10 -0.18 16.10 -14.52
CA ASP A 10 -0.77 17.39 -14.11
C ASP A 10 0.24 18.41 -13.57
N GLY A 11 1.44 18.46 -14.17
CA GLY A 11 2.52 19.38 -13.77
C GLY A 11 3.35 18.88 -12.57
N ARG A 12 3.06 17.71 -12.03
CA ARG A 12 3.84 16.99 -11.02
C ARG A 12 4.69 15.90 -11.67
N THR A 13 5.72 15.46 -10.99
CA THR A 13 6.56 14.33 -11.38
C THR A 13 6.33 13.17 -10.40
N LEU A 14 6.20 11.96 -10.92
CA LEU A 14 6.17 10.72 -10.14
C LEU A 14 7.44 9.91 -10.43
N ALA A 15 8.11 9.45 -9.39
CA ALA A 15 9.22 8.50 -9.49
C ALA A 15 8.68 7.07 -9.53
N VAL A 16 9.11 6.30 -10.54
CA VAL A 16 8.56 4.98 -10.86
C VAL A 16 9.68 3.97 -10.99
N ALA A 17 9.52 2.80 -10.40
CA ALA A 17 10.37 1.62 -10.55
C ALA A 17 9.65 0.57 -11.39
N ASP A 18 10.34 0.00 -12.36
CA ASP A 18 9.80 -0.97 -13.32
C ASP A 18 10.69 -2.21 -13.34
N ALA A 19 10.14 -3.35 -12.97
CA ALA A 19 10.86 -4.62 -12.83
C ALA A 19 10.17 -5.75 -13.59
N GLY A 20 10.89 -6.85 -13.81
CA GLY A 20 10.38 -8.05 -14.49
C GLY A 20 10.34 -7.92 -16.01
N ASN A 21 9.40 -8.61 -16.65
CA ASN A 21 9.27 -8.70 -18.09
C ASN A 21 8.53 -7.49 -18.68
N GLU A 22 9.23 -6.60 -19.35
CA GLU A 22 8.69 -5.36 -19.92
C GLU A 22 7.47 -5.57 -20.85
N SER A 23 7.40 -6.72 -21.53
CA SER A 23 6.29 -7.06 -22.42
C SER A 23 5.23 -7.95 -21.76
N GLY A 24 5.37 -8.26 -20.47
CA GLY A 24 4.44 -9.11 -19.74
C GLY A 24 3.21 -8.38 -19.23
N PRO A 25 2.22 -9.14 -18.72
CA PRO A 25 1.11 -8.59 -17.96
C PRO A 25 1.61 -7.65 -16.85
N ALA A 26 1.13 -6.40 -16.84
CA ALA A 26 1.63 -5.37 -15.95
C ALA A 26 0.80 -5.28 -14.66
N VAL A 27 1.47 -5.25 -13.51
CA VAL A 27 0.86 -5.02 -12.20
C VAL A 27 1.45 -3.77 -11.58
N VAL A 28 0.61 -2.80 -11.25
CA VAL A 28 1.01 -1.62 -10.48
C VAL A 28 0.85 -1.90 -8.99
N VAL A 29 1.94 -1.72 -8.25
CA VAL A 29 2.02 -1.98 -6.80
C VAL A 29 1.91 -0.66 -6.04
N ASN A 30 0.85 -0.51 -5.26
CA ASN A 30 0.68 0.60 -4.32
C ASN A 30 1.30 0.21 -2.97
N HIS A 31 2.41 0.86 -2.61
CA HIS A 31 3.14 0.60 -1.37
C HIS A 31 2.30 0.92 -0.12
N GLY A 32 2.67 0.35 1.03
CA GLY A 32 2.10 0.68 2.35
C GLY A 32 2.43 2.10 2.81
N THR A 33 2.05 2.45 4.03
CA THR A 33 2.30 3.76 4.64
C THR A 33 3.10 3.59 5.93
N PRO A 34 4.31 4.18 6.06
CA PRO A 34 5.07 4.77 4.96
C PRO A 34 5.67 3.72 4.02
N GLY A 35 6.10 4.14 2.84
CA GLY A 35 6.75 3.26 1.88
C GLY A 35 7.36 4.05 0.72
N SER A 36 7.76 3.34 -0.34
CA SER A 36 8.32 3.92 -1.55
C SER A 36 8.09 3.02 -2.76
N ARG A 37 8.56 3.46 -3.94
CA ARG A 37 8.55 2.69 -5.19
C ARG A 37 9.36 1.40 -5.17
N LEU A 38 10.17 1.18 -4.15
CA LEU A 38 11.00 -0.02 -4.06
C LEU A 38 10.13 -1.27 -3.96
N LEU A 39 10.45 -2.27 -4.78
CA LEU A 39 9.75 -3.55 -4.82
C LEU A 39 10.56 -4.60 -4.04
N TRP A 40 9.88 -5.40 -3.24
CA TRP A 40 10.48 -6.49 -2.49
C TRP A 40 11.06 -7.56 -3.45
N ARG A 41 12.25 -8.08 -3.13
CA ARG A 41 12.96 -9.02 -4.02
C ARG A 41 12.13 -10.26 -4.37
N GLU A 42 11.49 -10.87 -3.40
CA GLU A 42 10.70 -12.09 -3.64
C GLU A 42 9.45 -11.79 -4.49
N LEU A 43 8.89 -10.59 -4.38
CA LEU A 43 7.81 -10.13 -5.26
C LEU A 43 8.29 -10.04 -6.71
N ILE A 44 9.49 -9.48 -6.93
CA ILE A 44 10.09 -9.40 -8.26
C ILE A 44 10.40 -10.80 -8.81
N GLU A 45 11.01 -11.68 -7.99
CA GLU A 45 11.39 -13.04 -8.40
C GLU A 45 10.17 -13.89 -8.81
N ASP A 46 9.06 -13.82 -8.04
CA ASP A 46 7.82 -14.53 -8.41
C ASP A 46 7.20 -13.96 -9.69
N ALA A 47 7.18 -12.62 -9.84
CA ALA A 47 6.70 -11.98 -11.06
C ALA A 47 7.54 -12.34 -12.29
N GLU A 48 8.88 -12.33 -12.17
CA GLU A 48 9.79 -12.74 -13.26
C GLU A 48 9.56 -14.21 -13.65
N ALA A 49 9.39 -15.10 -12.67
CA ALA A 49 9.10 -16.51 -12.92
C ALA A 49 7.78 -16.73 -13.67
N ARG A 50 6.83 -15.81 -13.52
CA ARG A 50 5.51 -15.83 -14.21
C ARG A 50 5.48 -15.00 -15.49
N GLY A 51 6.59 -14.33 -15.85
CA GLY A 51 6.66 -13.47 -17.01
C GLY A 51 5.90 -12.15 -16.87
N MET A 52 5.64 -11.68 -15.65
CA MET A 52 4.94 -10.44 -15.33
C MET A 52 5.87 -9.24 -15.34
N ARG A 53 5.27 -8.04 -15.42
CA ARG A 53 5.91 -6.75 -15.22
C ARG A 53 5.37 -6.11 -13.95
N LEU A 54 6.24 -5.68 -13.04
CA LEU A 54 5.87 -4.97 -11.82
C LEU A 54 6.24 -3.50 -11.91
N ILE A 55 5.31 -2.63 -11.55
CA ILE A 55 5.49 -1.19 -11.53
C ILE A 55 5.24 -0.68 -10.12
N GLY A 56 6.31 -0.31 -9.41
CA GLY A 56 6.22 0.45 -8.15
C GLY A 56 6.29 1.93 -8.43
N TYR A 57 5.67 2.77 -7.61
CA TYR A 57 5.83 4.22 -7.72
C TYR A 57 5.78 4.86 -6.33
N ASP A 58 6.52 5.94 -6.16
CA ASP A 58 6.37 6.79 -4.98
C ASP A 58 5.06 7.55 -5.11
N ARG A 59 4.10 7.31 -4.21
CA ARG A 59 2.88 8.16 -4.17
C ARG A 59 3.27 9.62 -3.96
N PRO A 60 2.43 10.60 -4.37
CA PRO A 60 2.74 12.02 -4.19
C PRO A 60 3.22 12.35 -2.78
N GLY A 61 4.35 13.06 -2.69
CA GLY A 61 4.98 13.46 -1.43
C GLY A 61 5.86 12.41 -0.77
N TYR A 62 6.08 11.25 -1.42
CA TYR A 62 7.09 10.27 -1.04
C TYR A 62 8.28 10.32 -1.98
N GLY A 63 9.46 10.00 -1.46
CA GLY A 63 10.68 9.78 -2.22
C GLY A 63 10.94 10.83 -3.27
N GLY A 64 11.04 10.41 -4.53
CA GLY A 64 11.30 11.29 -5.68
C GLY A 64 10.05 11.85 -6.36
N SER A 65 8.85 11.69 -5.77
CA SER A 65 7.60 12.22 -6.33
C SER A 65 7.22 13.57 -5.73
N ASP A 66 6.76 14.48 -6.59
CA ASP A 66 6.25 15.79 -6.15
C ASP A 66 5.03 15.63 -5.24
N PRO A 67 4.86 16.47 -4.21
CA PRO A 67 3.70 16.42 -3.33
C PRO A 67 2.40 16.86 -4.02
N GLN A 68 1.27 16.34 -3.52
CA GLN A 68 -0.09 16.76 -3.91
C GLN A 68 -0.92 16.99 -2.63
N PRO A 69 -0.79 18.15 -2.02
CA PRO A 69 -1.49 18.43 -0.77
C PRO A 69 -3.01 18.32 -0.91
N GLY A 70 -3.63 17.62 0.06
CA GLY A 70 -5.09 17.47 0.08
C GLY A 70 -5.63 16.43 -0.91
N ARG A 71 -4.76 15.56 -1.44
CA ARG A 71 -5.20 14.41 -2.25
C ARG A 71 -6.13 13.49 -1.47
N THR A 72 -6.90 12.72 -2.19
CA THR A 72 -7.75 11.64 -1.70
C THR A 72 -7.22 10.29 -2.24
N ALA A 73 -7.77 9.18 -1.78
CA ALA A 73 -7.43 7.88 -2.37
C ALA A 73 -7.79 7.79 -3.86
N ALA A 74 -8.83 8.53 -4.30
CA ALA A 74 -9.27 8.58 -5.71
C ALA A 74 -8.20 9.12 -6.66
N ASP A 75 -7.33 10.01 -6.19
CA ASP A 75 -6.27 10.62 -7.02
C ASP A 75 -5.26 9.58 -7.53
N ALA A 76 -5.09 8.45 -6.82
CA ALA A 76 -4.24 7.34 -7.28
C ALA A 76 -4.65 6.79 -8.65
N ALA A 77 -5.93 6.86 -9.01
CA ALA A 77 -6.39 6.43 -10.33
C ALA A 77 -5.80 7.32 -11.45
N GLY A 78 -5.72 8.62 -11.23
CA GLY A 78 -5.07 9.56 -12.16
C GLY A 78 -3.58 9.27 -12.32
N ASP A 79 -2.88 9.08 -11.20
CA ASP A 79 -1.45 8.77 -11.17
C ASP A 79 -1.14 7.45 -11.88
N VAL A 80 -1.87 6.37 -11.56
CA VAL A 80 -1.72 5.04 -12.17
C VAL A 80 -2.07 5.10 -13.68
N GLY A 81 -3.10 5.83 -14.05
CA GLY A 81 -3.45 6.06 -15.46
C GLY A 81 -2.31 6.75 -16.24
N ALA A 82 -1.71 7.79 -15.68
CA ALA A 82 -0.60 8.51 -16.29
C ALA A 82 0.68 7.64 -16.40
N ILE A 83 0.96 6.83 -15.37
CA ILE A 83 2.06 5.85 -15.41
C ILE A 83 1.83 4.83 -16.53
N ALA A 84 0.62 4.28 -16.64
CA ALA A 84 0.27 3.33 -17.66
C ALA A 84 0.43 3.92 -19.09
N ASP A 85 -0.01 5.16 -19.29
CA ASP A 85 0.14 5.86 -20.57
C ASP A 85 1.61 6.11 -20.93
N ALA A 86 2.40 6.59 -19.96
CA ALA A 86 3.83 6.84 -20.16
C ALA A 86 4.63 5.59 -20.48
N LEU A 87 4.23 4.43 -19.93
CA LEU A 87 4.89 3.15 -20.14
C LEU A 87 4.27 2.30 -21.25
N GLY A 88 3.25 2.82 -21.96
CA GLY A 88 2.59 2.14 -23.08
C GLY A 88 1.78 0.90 -22.63
N ILE A 89 1.25 0.91 -21.40
CA ILE A 89 0.47 -0.19 -20.83
C ILE A 89 -1.01 0.07 -21.09
N GLU A 90 -1.66 -0.76 -21.90
CA GLU A 90 -3.08 -0.64 -22.22
C GLU A 90 -3.98 -1.20 -21.12
N LYS A 91 -3.65 -2.39 -20.61
CA LYS A 91 -4.34 -3.07 -19.54
C LYS A 91 -3.37 -3.40 -18.40
N LEU A 92 -3.83 -3.31 -17.18
CA LEU A 92 -3.01 -3.60 -15.99
C LEU A 92 -3.86 -4.21 -14.88
N ALA A 93 -3.23 -4.95 -14.00
CA ALA A 93 -3.76 -5.27 -12.69
C ALA A 93 -3.17 -4.30 -11.64
N VAL A 94 -3.78 -4.23 -10.48
CA VAL A 94 -3.29 -3.39 -9.38
C VAL A 94 -3.21 -4.21 -8.10
N GLU A 95 -2.14 -4.02 -7.35
CA GLU A 95 -1.96 -4.59 -6.01
C GLU A 95 -1.75 -3.46 -5.01
N GLY A 96 -2.28 -3.62 -3.80
CA GLY A 96 -2.07 -2.66 -2.72
C GLY A 96 -2.04 -3.32 -1.37
N GLY A 97 -0.92 -3.12 -0.64
CA GLY A 97 -0.76 -3.60 0.74
C GLY A 97 -1.00 -2.49 1.75
N SER A 98 -1.66 -2.80 2.90
CA SER A 98 -1.82 -1.84 4.00
C SER A 98 -2.44 -0.52 3.53
N GLY A 99 -1.78 0.63 3.78
CA GLY A 99 -2.17 1.94 3.27
C GLY A 99 -2.26 2.05 1.74
N GLY A 100 -1.69 1.10 0.99
CA GLY A 100 -1.86 0.98 -0.46
C GLY A 100 -3.22 0.42 -0.88
N GLY A 101 -3.92 -0.28 0.02
CA GLY A 101 -5.23 -0.91 -0.27
C GLY A 101 -6.29 0.07 -0.77
N PRO A 102 -6.58 1.19 -0.08
CA PRO A 102 -7.51 2.21 -0.55
C PRO A 102 -7.19 2.78 -1.93
N HIS A 103 -5.89 2.97 -2.23
CA HIS A 103 -5.40 3.48 -3.52
C HIS A 103 -5.58 2.46 -4.64
N ALA A 104 -5.33 1.16 -4.35
CA ALA A 104 -5.61 0.08 -5.30
C ALA A 104 -7.10 -0.06 -5.60
N LEU A 105 -7.97 0.00 -4.58
CA LEU A 105 -9.42 -0.03 -4.74
C LEU A 105 -9.96 1.19 -5.51
N ALA A 106 -9.31 2.38 -5.36
CA ALA A 106 -9.63 3.55 -6.18
C ALA A 106 -9.41 3.28 -7.68
N CYS A 107 -8.32 2.60 -8.03
CA CYS A 107 -8.06 2.21 -9.42
C CYS A 107 -9.13 1.23 -9.95
N ALA A 108 -9.60 0.30 -9.10
CA ALA A 108 -10.70 -0.61 -9.44
C ALA A 108 -12.01 0.13 -9.74
N ALA A 109 -12.31 1.19 -8.97
CA ALA A 109 -13.55 1.95 -9.10
C ALA A 109 -13.52 2.94 -10.28
N LEU A 110 -12.35 3.58 -10.54
CA LEU A 110 -12.24 4.76 -11.40
C LEU A 110 -11.56 4.48 -12.76
N LEU A 111 -10.89 3.33 -12.91
CA LEU A 111 -10.25 2.91 -14.16
C LEU A 111 -10.78 1.55 -14.68
N PRO A 112 -12.11 1.30 -14.71
CA PRO A 112 -12.64 -0.03 -15.06
C PRO A 112 -12.31 -0.47 -16.50
N ASP A 113 -12.00 0.47 -17.38
CA ASP A 113 -11.60 0.17 -18.77
C ASP A 113 -10.10 -0.17 -18.92
N ARG A 114 -9.29 0.05 -17.88
CA ARG A 114 -7.83 -0.17 -17.87
C ARG A 114 -7.44 -1.29 -16.91
N VAL A 115 -8.04 -1.31 -15.73
CA VAL A 115 -7.76 -2.28 -14.67
C VAL A 115 -8.52 -3.57 -14.91
N VAL A 116 -7.81 -4.69 -14.98
CA VAL A 116 -8.41 -6.03 -15.22
C VAL A 116 -8.79 -6.72 -13.92
N ALA A 117 -8.01 -6.52 -12.85
CA ALA A 117 -8.25 -7.07 -11.53
C ALA A 117 -7.47 -6.29 -10.46
N VAL A 118 -7.90 -6.37 -9.20
CA VAL A 118 -7.23 -5.72 -8.06
C VAL A 118 -7.06 -6.71 -6.91
N ALA A 119 -5.86 -6.71 -6.28
CA ALA A 119 -5.61 -7.40 -5.02
C ALA A 119 -5.36 -6.37 -3.90
N SER A 120 -6.12 -6.49 -2.80
CA SER A 120 -5.96 -5.68 -1.60
C SER A 120 -5.55 -6.56 -0.42
N LEU A 121 -4.37 -6.33 0.16
CA LEU A 121 -3.79 -7.13 1.22
C LEU A 121 -3.67 -6.29 2.51
N ALA A 122 -4.32 -6.72 3.58
CA ALA A 122 -4.32 -6.01 4.86
C ALA A 122 -4.70 -4.52 4.74
N GLY A 123 -5.60 -4.19 3.80
CA GLY A 123 -6.00 -2.82 3.50
C GLY A 123 -6.89 -2.22 4.59
N VAL A 124 -6.71 -0.92 4.88
CA VAL A 124 -7.53 -0.17 5.81
C VAL A 124 -8.92 0.10 5.21
N ALA A 125 -9.97 0.12 6.05
CA ALA A 125 -11.31 0.58 5.68
C ALA A 125 -11.43 2.11 5.80
N PRO A 126 -12.40 2.78 5.14
CA PRO A 126 -12.59 4.21 5.28
C PRO A 126 -12.95 4.62 6.72
N TYR A 127 -12.62 5.86 7.10
CA TYR A 127 -13.00 6.46 8.38
C TYR A 127 -13.87 7.71 8.16
N PRO A 128 -14.96 7.87 8.92
CA PRO A 128 -15.59 6.85 9.77
C PRO A 128 -16.29 5.78 8.91
N ALA A 129 -16.36 4.56 9.42
CA ALA A 129 -17.08 3.45 8.79
C ALA A 129 -18.23 3.00 9.70
N GLU A 130 -19.45 3.02 9.19
CA GLU A 130 -20.61 2.58 9.96
C GLU A 130 -20.50 1.10 10.35
N GLY A 131 -20.63 0.81 11.64
CA GLY A 131 -20.53 -0.54 12.17
C GLY A 131 -19.11 -1.06 12.39
N LEU A 132 -18.09 -0.25 12.23
CA LEU A 132 -16.69 -0.57 12.51
C LEU A 132 -16.16 0.34 13.63
N ASP A 133 -15.68 -0.26 14.71
CA ASP A 133 -14.80 0.45 15.64
C ASP A 133 -13.40 0.45 15.01
N TRP A 134 -13.09 1.55 14.34
CA TRP A 134 -11.98 1.64 13.39
C TRP A 134 -10.59 1.49 14.04
N LEU A 135 -10.46 1.92 15.30
CA LEU A 135 -9.20 1.86 16.07
C LEU A 135 -9.07 0.59 16.93
N ASP A 136 -10.16 -0.15 17.14
CA ASP A 136 -10.15 -1.31 18.03
C ASP A 136 -9.23 -2.42 17.52
N GLY A 137 -8.29 -2.83 18.36
CA GLY A 137 -7.30 -3.86 18.05
C GLY A 137 -6.00 -3.35 17.39
N MET A 138 -5.90 -2.06 17.06
CA MET A 138 -4.64 -1.47 16.58
C MET A 138 -3.57 -1.44 17.69
N GLY A 139 -2.31 -1.58 17.30
CA GLY A 139 -1.19 -1.38 18.23
C GLY A 139 -1.02 0.09 18.63
N GLN A 140 -0.34 0.33 19.77
CA GLN A 140 -0.25 1.65 20.39
C GLN A 140 0.33 2.72 19.46
N ASP A 141 1.33 2.38 18.64
CA ASP A 141 1.93 3.33 17.70
C ASP A 141 0.89 3.90 16.73
N ASN A 142 0.00 3.05 16.16
CA ASN A 142 -1.07 3.51 15.26
C ASN A 142 -2.15 4.31 16.01
N LEU A 143 -2.47 3.92 17.25
CA LEU A 143 -3.40 4.71 18.08
C LEU A 143 -2.89 6.12 18.32
N ASP A 144 -1.59 6.27 18.60
CA ASP A 144 -0.95 7.57 18.83
C ASP A 144 -0.87 8.38 17.53
N GLU A 145 -0.56 7.74 16.39
CA GLU A 145 -0.49 8.34 15.06
C GLU A 145 -1.84 8.89 14.61
N PHE A 146 -2.90 8.07 14.69
CA PHE A 146 -4.25 8.51 14.33
C PHE A 146 -4.83 9.52 15.31
N ALA A 147 -4.45 9.46 16.60
CA ALA A 147 -4.81 10.54 17.53
C ALA A 147 -4.15 11.87 17.13
N ALA A 148 -2.90 11.85 16.68
CA ALA A 148 -2.22 13.03 16.16
C ALA A 148 -2.85 13.53 14.84
N THR A 149 -3.22 12.60 13.95
CA THR A 149 -3.91 12.92 12.67
C THR A 149 -5.25 13.63 12.91
N ILE A 150 -6.07 13.09 13.82
CA ILE A 150 -7.37 13.69 14.19
C ILE A 150 -7.19 15.05 14.88
N ALA A 151 -6.10 15.25 15.63
CA ALA A 151 -5.77 16.53 16.25
C ALA A 151 -5.31 17.59 15.23
N GLY A 152 -4.98 17.19 13.99
CA GLY A 152 -4.65 18.06 12.87
C GLY A 152 -3.18 18.05 12.46
N ARG A 153 -2.90 18.68 11.30
CA ARG A 153 -1.61 18.60 10.59
C ARG A 153 -0.41 18.91 11.49
N GLU A 154 -0.46 20.00 12.27
CA GLU A 154 0.66 20.39 13.13
C GLU A 154 0.99 19.35 14.21
N ALA A 155 -0.03 18.65 14.75
CA ALA A 155 0.18 17.57 15.72
C ALA A 155 0.81 16.36 15.05
N LEU A 156 0.33 15.99 13.87
CA LEU A 156 0.86 14.89 13.07
C LEU A 156 2.30 15.15 12.61
N GLU A 157 2.62 16.33 12.12
CA GLU A 157 3.98 16.72 11.73
C GLU A 157 4.97 16.57 12.89
N ARG A 158 4.60 16.97 14.10
CA ARG A 158 5.43 16.78 15.30
C ARG A 158 5.61 15.31 15.64
N TYR A 159 4.54 14.51 15.56
CA TYR A 159 4.59 13.07 15.84
C TYR A 159 5.49 12.35 14.82
N LEU A 160 5.21 12.52 13.53
CA LEU A 160 5.95 11.86 12.45
C LEU A 160 7.41 12.33 12.37
N GLY A 161 7.69 13.61 12.59
CA GLY A 161 9.06 14.12 12.59
C GLY A 161 9.93 13.44 13.65
N LYS A 162 9.37 13.16 14.84
CA LYS A 162 10.06 12.36 15.86
C LYS A 162 10.19 10.90 15.43
N LYS A 163 9.12 10.28 14.96
CA LYS A 163 9.08 8.86 14.55
C LYS A 163 10.08 8.57 13.44
N VAL A 164 10.12 9.41 12.39
CA VAL A 164 11.07 9.28 11.27
C VAL A 164 12.51 9.44 11.73
N SER A 165 12.80 10.42 12.61
CA SER A 165 14.14 10.58 13.16
C SER A 165 14.61 9.32 13.90
N GLU A 166 13.74 8.68 14.66
CA GLU A 166 14.02 7.42 15.35
C GLU A 166 14.22 6.27 14.36
N MET A 167 13.38 6.15 13.32
CA MET A 167 13.47 5.09 12.32
C MET A 167 14.72 5.20 11.45
N LEU A 168 15.08 6.39 11.00
CA LEU A 168 16.26 6.62 10.13
C LEU A 168 17.59 6.48 10.86
N THR A 169 17.61 6.70 12.18
CA THR A 169 18.84 6.53 13.00
C THR A 169 19.00 5.10 13.52
N ALA A 170 17.95 4.28 13.47
CA ALA A 170 18.00 2.90 13.92
C ALA A 170 18.75 2.01 12.91
N GLU A 171 19.50 1.04 13.42
CA GLU A 171 20.02 -0.04 12.58
C GLU A 171 18.85 -0.87 12.00
N PRO A 172 18.94 -1.42 10.78
CA PRO A 172 17.84 -2.20 10.18
C PRO A 172 17.30 -3.30 11.09
N LYS A 173 18.16 -3.97 11.86
CA LYS A 173 17.77 -4.99 12.84
C LYS A 173 16.91 -4.47 13.99
N ALA A 174 16.94 -3.17 14.27
CA ALA A 174 16.16 -2.54 15.33
C ALA A 174 14.75 -2.14 14.86
N ILE A 175 14.43 -2.26 13.57
CA ILE A 175 13.10 -1.90 13.05
C ILE A 175 11.97 -2.73 13.69
N ALA A 176 12.25 -4.01 13.99
CA ALA A 176 11.30 -4.86 14.70
C ALA A 176 11.03 -4.40 16.14
N GLU A 177 12.02 -3.78 16.81
CA GLU A 177 11.85 -3.17 18.12
C GLU A 177 11.05 -1.86 18.03
N ALA A 178 11.32 -1.05 16.99
CA ALA A 178 10.59 0.19 16.73
C ALA A 178 9.12 -0.03 16.38
N LEU A 179 8.76 -1.19 15.84
CA LEU A 179 7.38 -1.57 15.48
C LEU A 179 6.74 -2.56 16.47
N LEU A 180 7.30 -2.71 17.68
CA LEU A 180 6.95 -3.79 18.61
C LEU A 180 5.47 -3.84 18.97
N SER A 181 4.80 -2.70 19.11
CA SER A 181 3.38 -2.62 19.45
C SER A 181 2.47 -3.12 18.32
N LEU A 182 2.94 -3.00 17.08
CA LEU A 182 2.22 -3.33 15.85
C LEU A 182 2.44 -4.78 15.41
N LEU A 183 3.61 -5.36 15.71
CA LEU A 183 3.96 -6.70 15.25
C LEU A 183 3.27 -7.80 16.07
N SER A 184 2.49 -8.62 15.41
CA SER A 184 2.02 -9.91 15.94
C SER A 184 3.14 -10.96 16.00
N PRO A 185 2.95 -12.08 16.72
CA PRO A 185 3.97 -13.13 16.76
C PRO A 185 4.43 -13.64 15.38
N PRO A 186 3.53 -13.94 14.40
CA PRO A 186 3.96 -14.36 13.08
C PRO A 186 4.72 -13.25 12.32
N ASP A 187 4.34 -11.98 12.47
CA ASP A 187 5.02 -10.85 11.82
C ASP A 187 6.44 -10.65 12.37
N ARG A 188 6.61 -10.77 13.69
CA ARG A 188 7.95 -10.72 14.32
C ARG A 188 8.88 -11.81 13.82
N ALA A 189 8.34 -12.99 13.53
CA ALA A 189 9.14 -14.12 13.07
C ALA A 189 9.70 -13.90 11.65
N VAL A 190 9.04 -13.11 10.82
CA VAL A 190 9.47 -12.85 9.43
C VAL A 190 10.25 -11.56 9.27
N LEU A 191 10.02 -10.54 10.11
CA LEU A 191 10.71 -9.23 10.00
C LEU A 191 12.16 -9.32 10.52
N THR A 192 12.99 -10.02 9.77
CA THR A 192 14.40 -10.27 10.09
C THR A 192 15.25 -10.24 8.81
N GLY A 193 16.60 -10.12 8.95
CA GLY A 193 17.53 -10.18 7.83
C GLY A 193 17.17 -9.25 6.67
N GLU A 194 17.15 -9.78 5.46
CA GLU A 194 16.90 -9.01 4.23
C GLU A 194 15.53 -8.30 4.21
N LEU A 195 14.51 -8.87 4.84
CA LEU A 195 13.20 -8.21 4.93
C LEU A 195 13.26 -6.97 5.82
N ALA A 196 13.97 -7.03 6.94
CA ALA A 196 14.17 -5.86 7.81
C ALA A 196 14.99 -4.77 7.11
N GLU A 197 16.03 -5.18 6.34
CA GLU A 197 16.82 -4.26 5.51
C GLU A 197 15.96 -3.59 4.43
N TYR A 198 15.11 -4.37 3.75
CA TYR A 198 14.17 -3.83 2.76
C TYR A 198 13.19 -2.83 3.38
N PHE A 199 12.54 -3.17 4.49
CA PHE A 199 11.62 -2.25 5.16
C PHE A 199 12.29 -0.96 5.60
N HIS A 200 13.51 -1.07 6.15
CA HIS A 200 14.30 0.10 6.52
C HIS A 200 14.61 0.97 5.29
N GLU A 201 15.09 0.36 4.21
CA GLU A 201 15.45 1.09 2.99
C GLU A 201 14.23 1.67 2.27
N ALA A 202 13.12 0.92 2.17
CA ALA A 202 11.89 1.41 1.57
C ALA A 202 11.30 2.61 2.34
N THR A 203 11.35 2.56 3.68
CA THR A 203 10.97 3.68 4.53
C THR A 203 11.91 4.87 4.32
N ARG A 204 13.24 4.63 4.36
CA ARG A 204 14.25 5.67 4.17
C ARG A 204 14.05 6.40 2.84
N VAL A 205 13.96 5.65 1.73
CA VAL A 205 13.73 6.23 0.40
C VAL A 205 12.43 7.02 0.34
N GLY A 206 11.39 6.55 1.03
CA GLY A 206 10.09 7.21 1.03
C GLY A 206 10.07 8.54 1.77
N VAL A 207 10.78 8.66 2.93
CA VAL A 207 10.56 9.78 3.86
C VAL A 207 11.80 10.58 4.23
N GLU A 208 13.01 10.22 3.74
CA GLU A 208 14.26 10.89 4.11
C GLU A 208 14.29 12.36 3.70
N GLU A 209 13.76 12.69 2.51
CA GLU A 209 13.78 14.06 1.98
C GLU A 209 12.50 14.85 2.31
N GLN A 210 11.37 14.17 2.50
CA GLN A 210 10.07 14.82 2.74
C GLN A 210 9.10 13.92 3.49
N LEU A 211 8.21 14.51 4.29
CA LEU A 211 7.18 13.81 5.06
C LEU A 211 5.77 13.99 4.50
N ASP A 212 5.61 14.82 3.48
CA ASP A 212 4.30 15.19 2.95
C ASP A 212 3.48 13.97 2.52
N GLY A 213 4.14 12.96 1.93
CA GLY A 213 3.47 11.73 1.49
C GLY A 213 2.83 10.95 2.65
N TRP A 214 3.55 10.79 3.77
CA TRP A 214 3.02 10.11 4.95
C TRP A 214 1.91 10.92 5.61
N ILE A 215 2.12 12.22 5.79
CA ILE A 215 1.13 13.13 6.34
C ILE A 215 -0.16 13.10 5.51
N ASP A 216 -0.04 13.19 4.19
CA ASP A 216 -1.20 13.20 3.29
C ASP A 216 -1.91 11.83 3.26
N ASP A 217 -1.17 10.70 3.35
CA ASP A 217 -1.77 9.36 3.48
C ASP A 217 -2.62 9.23 4.75
N ASP A 218 -2.11 9.69 5.89
CA ASP A 218 -2.86 9.64 7.15
C ASP A 218 -4.16 10.43 7.05
N PHE A 219 -4.11 11.59 6.39
CA PHE A 219 -5.33 12.36 6.10
C PHE A 219 -6.23 11.67 5.07
N VAL A 220 -5.69 10.96 4.09
CA VAL A 220 -6.49 10.14 3.15
C VAL A 220 -7.28 9.08 3.92
N PHE A 221 -6.69 8.44 4.94
CA PHE A 221 -7.37 7.36 5.68
C PHE A 221 -8.53 7.88 6.53
N VAL A 222 -8.40 9.08 7.11
CA VAL A 222 -9.43 9.67 8.01
C VAL A 222 -10.39 10.64 7.33
N ASN A 223 -10.33 10.78 6.01
CA ASN A 223 -11.22 11.62 5.21
C ASN A 223 -11.93 10.80 4.11
N PRO A 224 -12.96 11.37 3.45
CA PRO A 224 -13.62 10.69 2.33
C PRO A 224 -12.63 10.33 1.22
N TRP A 225 -12.66 9.08 0.77
CA TRP A 225 -11.73 8.53 -0.23
C TRP A 225 -11.90 9.08 -1.65
N GLY A 226 -13.04 9.76 -1.94
CA GLY A 226 -13.34 10.34 -3.27
C GLY A 226 -13.95 9.35 -4.27
N TYR A 227 -14.19 8.09 -3.87
CA TYR A 227 -14.90 7.06 -4.64
C TYR A 227 -15.78 6.22 -3.72
N ARG A 228 -16.58 5.32 -4.30
CA ARG A 228 -17.45 4.41 -3.56
C ARG A 228 -17.08 2.96 -3.87
N LEU A 229 -17.04 2.11 -2.85
CA LEU A 229 -16.75 0.68 -3.01
C LEU A 229 -17.80 -0.02 -3.88
N GLU A 230 -19.06 0.43 -3.80
CA GLU A 230 -20.16 -0.13 -4.57
C GLU A 230 -20.06 0.17 -6.09
N ASP A 231 -19.18 1.09 -6.50
CA ASP A 231 -18.93 1.42 -7.91
C ASP A 231 -17.88 0.51 -8.55
N ILE A 232 -17.17 -0.31 -7.76
CA ILE A 232 -16.21 -1.29 -8.27
C ILE A 232 -16.92 -2.33 -9.13
N ARG A 233 -16.40 -2.57 -10.34
CA ARG A 233 -16.95 -3.52 -11.32
C ARG A 233 -15.95 -4.58 -11.77
N VAL A 234 -14.67 -4.34 -11.53
CA VAL A 234 -13.61 -5.30 -11.84
C VAL A 234 -13.45 -6.32 -10.71
N PRO A 235 -12.93 -7.53 -10.99
CA PRO A 235 -12.63 -8.52 -9.96
C PRO A 235 -11.72 -7.96 -8.87
N VAL A 236 -12.07 -8.22 -7.61
CA VAL A 236 -11.26 -7.86 -6.45
C VAL A 236 -10.98 -9.09 -5.61
N GLN A 237 -9.69 -9.32 -5.29
CA GLN A 237 -9.27 -10.26 -4.27
C GLN A 237 -8.85 -9.50 -3.02
N LEU A 238 -9.34 -9.92 -1.86
CA LEU A 238 -9.04 -9.30 -0.58
C LEU A 238 -8.43 -10.34 0.37
N TRP A 239 -7.25 -10.03 0.90
CA TRP A 239 -6.55 -10.84 1.87
C TRP A 239 -6.38 -10.12 3.20
N HIS A 240 -6.69 -10.77 4.33
CA HIS A 240 -6.53 -10.18 5.65
C HIS A 240 -6.25 -11.23 6.72
N GLY A 241 -5.26 -10.96 7.60
CA GLY A 241 -4.87 -11.84 8.70
C GLY A 241 -5.57 -11.51 10.01
N ALA A 242 -6.02 -12.52 10.77
CA ALA A 242 -6.69 -12.32 12.06
C ALA A 242 -5.76 -11.83 13.17
N GLN A 243 -4.44 -11.98 12.97
CA GLN A 243 -3.44 -11.52 13.94
C GLN A 243 -2.86 -10.14 13.61
N ASP A 244 -3.46 -9.43 12.63
CA ASP A 244 -3.03 -8.10 12.23
C ASP A 244 -3.31 -7.07 13.33
N ARG A 245 -2.26 -6.33 13.73
CA ARG A 245 -2.30 -5.25 14.73
C ARG A 245 -2.03 -3.87 14.13
N PHE A 246 -1.64 -3.80 12.86
CA PHE A 246 -1.57 -2.55 12.12
C PHE A 246 -2.98 -2.15 11.67
N VAL A 247 -3.63 -3.08 10.97
CA VAL A 247 -4.98 -2.94 10.45
C VAL A 247 -5.76 -4.19 10.90
N PRO A 248 -6.51 -4.12 11.99
CA PRO A 248 -7.22 -5.28 12.52
C PRO A 248 -8.18 -5.91 11.52
N ILE A 249 -8.35 -7.24 11.57
CA ILE A 249 -9.19 -8.02 10.64
C ILE A 249 -10.62 -7.50 10.49
N ALA A 250 -11.11 -6.71 11.46
CA ALA A 250 -12.41 -6.05 11.39
C ALA A 250 -12.54 -5.17 10.13
N HIS A 251 -11.43 -4.52 9.70
CA HIS A 251 -11.38 -3.74 8.47
C HIS A 251 -11.60 -4.64 7.23
N GLY A 252 -10.88 -5.75 7.14
CA GLY A 252 -11.04 -6.72 6.06
C GLY A 252 -12.43 -7.30 5.97
N ARG A 253 -13.05 -7.64 7.11
CA ARG A 253 -14.45 -8.10 7.17
C ARG A 253 -15.41 -7.03 6.68
N TRP A 254 -15.22 -5.80 7.13
CA TRP A 254 -16.04 -4.66 6.73
C TRP A 254 -15.95 -4.38 5.22
N LEU A 255 -14.74 -4.45 4.64
CA LEU A 255 -14.52 -4.31 3.19
C LEU A 255 -15.14 -5.48 2.42
N ALA A 256 -14.98 -6.71 2.89
CA ALA A 256 -15.53 -7.91 2.26
C ALA A 256 -17.07 -7.89 2.15
N GLU A 257 -17.76 -7.25 3.10
CA GLU A 257 -19.21 -7.09 3.08
C GLU A 257 -19.69 -6.04 2.07
N ARG A 258 -18.81 -5.14 1.60
CA ARG A 258 -19.20 -3.94 0.82
C ARG A 258 -18.63 -3.87 -0.59
N ILE A 259 -17.57 -4.60 -0.88
CA ILE A 259 -17.02 -4.67 -2.24
C ILE A 259 -17.85 -5.71 -3.03
N PRO A 260 -18.51 -5.32 -4.12
CA PRO A 260 -19.33 -6.25 -4.90
C PRO A 260 -18.53 -7.41 -5.46
N GLY A 261 -18.97 -8.65 -5.17
CA GLY A 261 -18.37 -9.86 -5.75
C GLY A 261 -16.93 -10.13 -5.35
N VAL A 262 -16.46 -9.55 -4.25
CA VAL A 262 -15.08 -9.73 -3.75
C VAL A 262 -14.78 -11.21 -3.44
N ASP A 263 -13.60 -11.67 -3.85
CA ASP A 263 -13.00 -12.94 -3.43
C ASP A 263 -12.20 -12.69 -2.15
N ALA A 264 -12.81 -12.95 -0.99
CA ALA A 264 -12.25 -12.58 0.32
C ALA A 264 -11.62 -13.78 1.04
N HIS A 265 -10.36 -13.63 1.40
CA HIS A 265 -9.53 -14.60 2.13
C HIS A 265 -9.13 -14.03 3.49
N LEU A 266 -9.86 -14.44 4.53
CA LEU A 266 -9.60 -14.06 5.92
C LEU A 266 -8.94 -15.24 6.64
N THR A 267 -7.67 -15.10 7.01
CA THR A 267 -6.85 -16.21 7.56
C THR A 267 -6.64 -16.05 9.06
N ASP A 268 -6.62 -17.16 9.80
CA ASP A 268 -6.43 -17.14 11.27
C ASP A 268 -4.94 -17.07 11.67
N GLU A 269 -4.03 -17.54 10.80
CA GLU A 269 -2.61 -17.70 11.08
C GLU A 269 -1.74 -16.52 10.70
N ASP A 270 -2.24 -15.57 9.89
CA ASP A 270 -1.46 -14.46 9.40
C ASP A 270 -1.68 -13.17 10.20
N GLY A 271 -0.63 -12.36 10.27
CA GLY A 271 -0.65 -10.98 10.71
C GLY A 271 -0.58 -10.03 9.51
N HIS A 272 -0.09 -8.81 9.74
CA HIS A 272 -0.01 -7.75 8.72
C HIS A 272 1.03 -8.01 7.63
N LEU A 273 2.23 -8.39 8.04
CA LEU A 273 3.34 -8.64 7.12
C LEU A 273 3.22 -10.04 6.50
N THR A 274 2.88 -11.03 7.31
CA THR A 274 2.82 -12.41 6.85
C THR A 274 1.75 -12.64 5.80
N ILE A 275 0.60 -11.96 5.86
CA ILE A 275 -0.43 -12.07 4.81
C ILE A 275 0.07 -11.56 3.46
N GLN A 276 0.83 -10.47 3.46
CA GLN A 276 1.39 -9.90 2.24
C GLN A 276 2.52 -10.76 1.66
N LEU A 277 3.40 -11.28 2.50
CA LEU A 277 4.59 -12.03 2.08
C LEU A 277 4.27 -13.46 1.63
N ARG A 278 3.41 -14.16 2.37
CA ARG A 278 3.10 -15.57 2.11
C ARG A 278 2.17 -15.79 0.94
N ARG A 279 1.43 -14.74 0.52
CA ARG A 279 0.40 -14.84 -0.53
C ARG A 279 0.85 -14.30 -1.89
N ILE A 280 2.12 -13.89 -2.04
CA ILE A 280 2.67 -13.36 -3.30
C ILE A 280 2.31 -14.27 -4.48
N GLY A 281 2.64 -15.55 -4.39
CA GLY A 281 2.40 -16.50 -5.49
C GLY A 281 0.93 -16.76 -5.78
N GLU A 282 0.05 -16.73 -4.76
CA GLU A 282 -1.40 -16.89 -4.91
C GLU A 282 -2.02 -15.64 -5.55
N VAL A 283 -1.61 -14.46 -5.09
CA VAL A 283 -2.06 -13.17 -5.62
C VAL A 283 -1.63 -12.99 -7.08
N HIS A 284 -0.36 -13.21 -7.40
CA HIS A 284 0.13 -13.09 -8.78
C HIS A 284 -0.55 -14.09 -9.72
N ALA A 285 -0.75 -15.35 -9.27
CA ALA A 285 -1.45 -16.34 -10.08
C ALA A 285 -2.88 -15.89 -10.38
N TRP A 286 -3.60 -15.40 -9.36
CA TRP A 286 -4.97 -14.94 -9.50
C TRP A 286 -5.06 -13.68 -10.40
N LEU A 287 -4.16 -12.71 -10.23
CA LEU A 287 -4.14 -11.51 -11.10
C LEU A 287 -3.92 -11.88 -12.57
N LEU A 288 -3.06 -12.88 -12.85
CA LEU A 288 -2.80 -13.34 -14.22
C LEU A 288 -4.00 -13.99 -14.91
N GLU A 289 -4.93 -14.58 -14.18
CA GLU A 289 -6.14 -15.20 -14.74
C GLU A 289 -7.08 -14.18 -15.40
N HIS A 290 -6.85 -12.88 -15.17
CA HIS A 290 -7.72 -11.80 -15.64
C HIS A 290 -7.14 -11.01 -16.85
N PHE A 291 -5.94 -11.38 -17.35
CA PHE A 291 -5.36 -10.80 -18.56
C PHE A 291 -5.78 -11.54 -19.88
#